data_787cae4ce661b0b934d8e757e74f0fc5
#
_entry.id   787cae4ce661b0b934d8e757e74f0fc5
#
_cell.length_a   1.000
_cell.length_b   1.000
_cell.length_c   1.000
_cell.angle_alpha   90.00
_cell.angle_beta   90.00
_cell.angle_gamma   90.00
#
_symmetry.space_group_name_H-M   'P 1'
#
loop_
_entity.id
_entity.type
_entity.pdbx_description
1 polymer ?
#
loop_
_entity_poly.entity_id
_entity_poly.type
_entity_poly.pdbx_seq_one_letter_code
_entity_poly.pdbx_strand_id
1 'polypeptide(L)'
;MHQVIRLCGGQLTPLVTALLLPPLGFAGPQFSRQYNTSCSTCHSVYPQLNDLGKAFRDAGFQFSENDVAFLEIQRTYLLPSHSAANGKGQSPLSAGAMLPSYVPESDEEKYRQKLEALNAQLNSQRFRYRFCLTTDLAARAEAPCTSQHSVRIAHLGTNTVLEITGNYYAAYSHSRVNKPERARLTFEEVILPVLNIAVAQFKNDSQIQGYAIEVSHYVLARVLGVPWEAPENLAVVLPRNAAEKLVEADDPGEREAALQQGQVFLNGEPLAMRLLK
;
A
#
# COMPACT_ATOMS: atom_id res chain seq x y z
N MET A 1 -2.36 96.44 -31.66
CA MET A 1 -1.80 95.11 -32.03
C MET A 1 -1.66 94.31 -30.77
N HIS A 2 -2.58 93.38 -30.50
CA HIS A 2 -2.64 92.57 -29.29
C HIS A 2 -2.11 91.18 -29.64
N GLN A 3 -1.04 90.76 -28.99
CA GLN A 3 -0.56 89.38 -29.02
C GLN A 3 -1.10 88.64 -27.78
N VAL A 4 -1.84 87.61 -28.05
CA VAL A 4 -2.39 86.68 -27.05
C VAL A 4 -1.42 85.54 -26.84
N ILE A 5 -0.82 85.43 -25.65
CA ILE A 5 0.03 84.29 -25.22
C ILE A 5 -0.87 83.17 -24.71
N ARG A 6 -0.90 82.08 -25.43
CA ARG A 6 -1.56 80.82 -24.97
C ARG A 6 -0.56 80.04 -24.06
N LEU A 7 -0.98 79.88 -22.82
CA LEU A 7 -0.34 78.97 -21.85
C LEU A 7 -0.74 77.56 -22.19
N CYS A 8 0.25 76.72 -22.54
CA CYS A 8 0.07 75.28 -22.65
C CYS A 8 0.02 74.65 -21.25
N GLY A 9 -1.15 74.12 -20.89
CA GLY A 9 -1.34 73.33 -19.69
C GLY A 9 -0.65 71.95 -19.80
N GLY A 10 0.40 71.80 -19.06
CA GLY A 10 1.04 70.48 -18.90
C GLY A 10 0.20 69.61 -17.97
N GLN A 11 -0.35 68.54 -18.52
CA GLN A 11 -0.96 67.49 -17.70
C GLN A 11 0.16 66.67 -17.05
N LEU A 12 0.24 66.78 -15.71
CA LEU A 12 1.04 65.87 -14.88
C LEU A 12 0.29 64.55 -14.77
N THR A 13 0.71 63.56 -15.51
CA THR A 13 0.31 62.16 -15.34
C THR A 13 1.00 61.62 -14.11
N PRO A 14 0.27 61.13 -13.08
CA PRO A 14 0.89 60.47 -11.95
C PRO A 14 1.44 59.11 -12.44
N LEU A 15 2.75 58.96 -12.37
CA LEU A 15 3.43 57.67 -12.56
C LEU A 15 3.08 56.78 -11.41
N VAL A 16 2.06 55.92 -11.60
CA VAL A 16 1.75 54.85 -10.66
C VAL A 16 2.82 53.80 -10.81
N THR A 17 3.83 53.88 -9.93
CA THR A 17 4.81 52.83 -9.74
C THR A 17 4.11 51.66 -9.09
N ALA A 18 3.57 50.76 -9.90
CA ALA A 18 3.11 49.48 -9.41
C ALA A 18 4.31 48.74 -8.78
N LEU A 19 4.44 48.79 -7.48
CA LEU A 19 5.31 47.88 -6.75
C LEU A 19 4.83 46.46 -7.08
N LEU A 20 5.54 45.80 -7.96
CA LEU A 20 5.51 44.36 -8.16
C LEU A 20 6.11 43.73 -6.89
N LEU A 21 5.31 43.66 -5.86
CA LEU A 21 5.57 42.75 -4.75
C LEU A 21 5.58 41.35 -5.38
N PRO A 22 6.70 40.62 -5.29
CA PRO A 22 6.66 39.22 -5.68
C PRO A 22 5.49 38.58 -4.91
N PRO A 23 4.67 37.74 -5.53
CA PRO A 23 3.63 37.04 -4.81
C PRO A 23 4.34 36.37 -3.63
N LEU A 24 3.92 36.73 -2.42
CA LEU A 24 4.28 35.97 -1.21
C LEU A 24 3.89 34.53 -1.53
N GLY A 25 4.87 33.78 -2.03
CA GLY A 25 4.68 32.40 -2.35
C GLY A 25 4.22 31.73 -1.05
N PHE A 26 2.93 31.47 -1.01
CA PHE A 26 2.42 30.54 -0.01
C PHE A 26 3.29 29.31 -0.20
N ALA A 27 4.22 29.07 0.75
CA ALA A 27 4.97 27.84 0.89
C ALA A 27 3.96 26.73 1.29
N GLY A 28 2.93 26.60 0.44
CA GLY A 28 1.95 25.55 0.50
C GLY A 28 2.57 24.26 -0.01
N PRO A 29 1.88 23.14 0.09
CA PRO A 29 2.39 21.82 -0.28
C PRO A 29 2.54 21.67 -1.81
N GLN A 30 3.27 22.61 -2.46
CA GLN A 30 3.44 22.64 -3.92
C GLN A 30 4.07 21.34 -4.41
N PHE A 31 5.15 20.89 -3.78
CA PHE A 31 5.85 19.65 -4.16
C PHE A 31 5.06 18.42 -3.76
N SER A 32 4.37 18.45 -2.62
CA SER A 32 3.45 17.40 -2.23
C SER A 32 2.36 17.18 -3.28
N ARG A 33 1.81 18.23 -3.87
CA ARG A 33 0.85 18.16 -4.98
C ARG A 33 1.49 17.75 -6.30
N GLN A 34 2.67 18.31 -6.63
CA GLN A 34 3.38 18.02 -7.87
C GLN A 34 3.76 16.56 -7.99
N TYR A 35 4.32 15.99 -6.92
CA TYR A 35 4.77 14.61 -6.86
C TYR A 35 3.77 13.69 -6.16
N ASN A 36 2.61 14.23 -5.80
CA ASN A 36 1.52 13.52 -5.13
C ASN A 36 2.01 12.65 -3.96
N THR A 37 2.78 13.26 -3.06
CA THR A 37 3.38 12.61 -1.89
C THR A 37 3.03 13.36 -0.62
N SER A 38 3.21 12.74 0.55
CA SER A 38 2.94 13.39 1.84
C SER A 38 4.04 14.37 2.25
N CYS A 39 3.71 15.36 3.07
CA CYS A 39 4.72 16.26 3.63
C CYS A 39 5.76 15.53 4.49
N SER A 40 5.39 14.43 5.14
CA SER A 40 6.28 13.58 5.93
C SER A 40 7.33 12.85 5.09
N THR A 41 7.15 12.74 3.78
CA THR A 41 8.18 12.22 2.86
C THR A 41 9.46 13.05 2.92
N CYS A 42 9.34 14.39 3.04
CA CYS A 42 10.48 15.31 3.07
C CYS A 42 10.71 15.97 4.44
N HIS A 43 9.77 15.89 5.37
CA HIS A 43 9.85 16.54 6.68
C HIS A 43 9.76 15.50 7.81
N SER A 44 10.65 15.60 8.79
CA SER A 44 10.52 14.87 10.06
C SER A 44 9.44 15.52 10.95
N VAL A 45 9.51 16.84 11.09
CA VAL A 45 8.49 17.73 11.67
C VAL A 45 8.59 19.03 10.90
N TYR A 46 7.47 19.54 10.37
CA TYR A 46 7.48 20.81 9.63
C TYR A 46 7.97 21.98 10.50
N PRO A 47 8.89 22.84 10.02
CA PRO A 47 9.51 22.90 8.68
C PRO A 47 10.80 22.07 8.53
N GLN A 48 11.18 21.27 9.53
CA GLN A 48 12.46 20.56 9.57
C GLN A 48 12.53 19.44 8.52
N LEU A 49 13.49 19.53 7.58
CA LEU A 49 13.71 18.53 6.54
C LEU A 49 14.40 17.29 7.12
N ASN A 50 13.90 16.12 6.74
CA ASN A 50 14.61 14.85 6.86
C ASN A 50 15.70 14.72 5.77
N ASP A 51 16.41 13.60 5.73
CA ASP A 51 17.52 13.43 4.78
C ASP A 51 17.05 13.44 3.31
N LEU A 52 15.87 12.88 3.02
CA LEU A 52 15.28 12.96 1.68
C LEU A 52 14.88 14.40 1.31
N GLY A 53 14.30 15.13 2.24
CA GLY A 53 13.96 16.56 2.04
C GLY A 53 15.17 17.42 1.78
N LYS A 54 16.30 17.16 2.47
CA LYS A 54 17.58 17.82 2.21
C LYS A 54 18.10 17.48 0.82
N ALA A 55 18.13 16.17 0.46
CA ALA A 55 18.57 15.72 -0.86
C ALA A 55 17.70 16.28 -1.99
N PHE A 56 16.38 16.35 -1.79
CA PHE A 56 15.45 16.95 -2.74
C PHE A 56 15.70 18.43 -2.97
N ARG A 57 15.95 19.19 -1.90
CA ARG A 57 16.36 20.60 -2.00
C ARG A 57 17.68 20.75 -2.76
N ASP A 58 18.67 19.90 -2.43
CA ASP A 58 20.02 19.97 -3.02
C ASP A 58 20.02 19.54 -4.49
N ALA A 59 19.03 18.71 -4.92
CA ALA A 59 18.74 18.36 -6.30
C ALA A 59 17.90 19.42 -7.06
N GLY A 60 17.76 20.63 -6.52
CA GLY A 60 16.98 21.70 -7.15
C GLY A 60 15.47 21.46 -7.16
N PHE A 61 14.95 20.73 -6.18
CA PHE A 61 13.54 20.38 -6.02
C PHE A 61 12.97 19.53 -7.16
N GLN A 62 13.77 18.62 -7.69
CA GLN A 62 13.36 17.68 -8.75
C GLN A 62 13.69 16.24 -8.36
N PHE A 63 12.74 15.33 -8.66
CA PHE A 63 12.96 13.89 -8.64
C PHE A 63 13.19 13.39 -10.07
N SER A 64 14.04 12.39 -10.24
CA SER A 64 14.17 11.66 -11.50
C SER A 64 12.93 10.79 -11.75
N GLU A 65 12.73 10.30 -12.99
CA GLU A 65 11.63 9.38 -13.31
C GLU A 65 11.65 8.12 -12.43
N ASN A 66 12.85 7.58 -12.15
CA ASN A 66 13.00 6.43 -11.27
C ASN A 66 12.63 6.73 -9.82
N ASP A 67 12.95 7.94 -9.33
CA ASP A 67 12.56 8.38 -8.00
C ASP A 67 11.05 8.53 -7.90
N VAL A 68 10.40 9.10 -8.93
CA VAL A 68 8.94 9.26 -9.00
C VAL A 68 8.27 7.89 -8.99
N ALA A 69 8.73 6.94 -9.80
CA ALA A 69 8.19 5.58 -9.85
C ALA A 69 8.24 4.88 -8.48
N PHE A 70 9.32 5.10 -7.71
CA PHE A 70 9.41 4.57 -6.36
C PHE A 70 8.49 5.28 -5.36
N LEU A 71 8.37 6.60 -5.46
CA LEU A 71 7.45 7.37 -4.61
C LEU A 71 5.97 7.00 -4.88
N GLU A 72 5.63 6.52 -6.07
CA GLU A 72 4.30 6.00 -6.39
C GLU A 72 3.97 4.72 -5.61
N ILE A 73 4.94 3.84 -5.37
CA ILE A 73 4.77 2.67 -4.49
C ILE A 73 4.33 3.15 -3.10
N GLN A 74 5.07 4.09 -2.54
CA GLN A 74 4.78 4.67 -1.24
C GLN A 74 3.43 5.41 -1.19
N ARG A 75 3.08 6.12 -2.28
CA ARG A 75 1.83 6.84 -2.40
C ARG A 75 0.61 5.92 -2.34
N THR A 76 0.62 4.82 -3.09
CA THR A 76 -0.48 3.85 -3.09
C THR A 76 -0.74 3.31 -1.69
N TYR A 77 0.31 3.27 -0.88
CA TYR A 77 0.25 2.83 0.51
C TYR A 77 -0.19 3.93 1.49
N LEU A 78 0.30 5.17 1.30
CA LEU A 78 0.04 6.30 2.20
C LEU A 78 -1.22 7.10 1.84
N LEU A 79 -1.77 6.92 0.64
CA LEU A 79 -3.12 7.38 0.42
C LEU A 79 -3.99 6.60 1.41
N PRO A 80 -4.67 7.29 2.34
CA PRO A 80 -5.71 6.64 3.06
C PRO A 80 -6.67 6.12 2.00
N SER A 81 -6.59 4.84 1.70
CA SER A 81 -7.73 4.12 1.23
C SER A 81 -8.73 4.34 2.33
N HIS A 82 -9.36 5.50 2.28
CA HIS A 82 -10.37 5.94 3.20
C HIS A 82 -10.00 6.89 4.29
N SER A 83 -10.69 7.95 4.21
CA SER A 83 -11.11 8.75 5.36
C SER A 83 -10.93 7.99 6.65
N ALA A 84 -9.91 8.31 7.40
CA ALA A 84 -9.82 7.99 8.81
C ALA A 84 -10.90 8.79 9.58
N ALA A 85 -12.16 8.54 9.23
CA ALA A 85 -13.29 8.78 10.09
C ALA A 85 -13.53 7.44 10.80
N ASN A 86 -12.98 7.31 12.00
CA ASN A 86 -13.08 6.17 12.90
C ASN A 86 -12.05 5.06 12.67
N GLY A 87 -10.88 5.22 13.21
CA GLY A 87 -9.94 4.34 13.86
C GLY A 87 -9.99 2.81 13.71
N LYS A 88 -10.36 2.28 12.53
CA LYS A 88 -10.22 0.85 12.23
C LYS A 88 -9.50 0.75 10.91
N GLY A 89 -8.26 0.26 10.93
CA GLY A 89 -7.47 -0.02 9.75
C GLY A 89 -8.27 -0.90 8.80
N GLN A 90 -8.57 -0.39 7.60
CA GLN A 90 -9.25 -1.14 6.56
C GLN A 90 -8.19 -1.64 5.57
N SER A 91 -8.24 -2.94 5.27
CA SER A 91 -7.41 -3.61 4.29
C SER A 91 -7.66 -3.09 2.87
N PRO A 92 -6.64 -2.98 1.98
CA PRO A 92 -6.80 -2.63 0.57
C PRO A 92 -7.72 -3.54 -0.24
N LEU A 93 -8.06 -4.74 0.25
CA LEU A 93 -9.16 -5.53 -0.30
C LEU A 93 -10.46 -4.73 -0.38
N SER A 94 -10.53 -3.59 0.34
CA SER A 94 -11.66 -2.66 0.34
C SER A 94 -11.65 -1.65 -0.82
N ALA A 95 -10.58 -1.48 -1.58
CA ALA A 95 -10.44 -0.35 -2.50
C ALA A 95 -10.96 -0.59 -3.94
N GLY A 96 -11.23 -1.80 -4.33
CA GLY A 96 -11.72 -2.13 -5.68
C GLY A 96 -12.68 -3.30 -5.75
N ALA A 97 -12.74 -4.11 -4.70
CA ALA A 97 -13.75 -5.13 -4.49
C ALA A 97 -14.71 -4.63 -3.41
N MET A 98 -15.99 -4.94 -3.53
CA MET A 98 -17.04 -4.59 -2.57
C MET A 98 -16.50 -4.67 -1.14
N LEU A 99 -16.62 -3.54 -0.41
CA LEU A 99 -16.24 -3.43 0.99
C LEU A 99 -16.70 -4.67 1.77
N PRO A 100 -15.85 -5.32 2.58
CA PRO A 100 -16.32 -6.39 3.44
C PRO A 100 -17.44 -5.85 4.31
N SER A 101 -18.64 -6.38 4.13
CA SER A 101 -19.77 -6.05 4.96
C SER A 101 -19.48 -6.53 6.38
N TYR A 102 -19.96 -5.77 7.38
CA TYR A 102 -19.91 -6.16 8.79
C TYR A 102 -20.31 -7.64 8.95
N VAL A 103 -19.42 -8.41 9.53
CA VAL A 103 -19.70 -9.80 9.91
C VAL A 103 -20.56 -9.76 11.17
N PRO A 104 -21.71 -10.43 11.22
CA PRO A 104 -22.46 -10.57 12.44
C PRO A 104 -21.58 -11.20 13.53
N GLU A 105 -21.64 -10.70 14.74
CA GLU A 105 -20.89 -11.19 15.91
C GLU A 105 -21.06 -12.71 16.15
N SER A 106 -22.20 -13.25 15.69
CA SER A 106 -22.51 -14.68 15.67
C SER A 106 -21.55 -15.55 14.84
N ASP A 107 -20.99 -15.03 13.73
CA ASP A 107 -20.11 -15.82 12.89
C ASP A 107 -18.68 -15.85 13.44
N GLU A 108 -18.18 -14.74 14.02
CA GLU A 108 -16.89 -14.74 14.73
C GLU A 108 -16.91 -15.70 15.92
N GLU A 109 -17.99 -15.72 16.70
CA GLU A 109 -18.14 -16.64 17.82
C GLU A 109 -18.12 -18.11 17.38
N LYS A 110 -18.85 -18.44 16.30
CA LYS A 110 -18.90 -19.78 15.72
C LYS A 110 -17.52 -20.31 15.32
N TYR A 111 -16.65 -19.42 14.79
CA TYR A 111 -15.33 -19.80 14.30
C TYR A 111 -14.20 -19.53 15.30
N ARG A 112 -14.46 -18.93 16.45
CA ARG A 112 -13.45 -18.46 17.40
C ARG A 112 -12.35 -19.49 17.66
N GLN A 113 -12.69 -20.70 18.06
CA GLN A 113 -11.70 -21.74 18.38
C GLN A 113 -10.83 -22.12 17.17
N LYS A 114 -11.43 -22.19 15.98
CA LYS A 114 -10.69 -22.48 14.73
C LYS A 114 -9.76 -21.32 14.36
N LEU A 115 -10.22 -20.08 14.52
CA LEU A 115 -9.42 -18.88 14.22
C LEU A 115 -8.26 -18.74 15.19
N GLU A 116 -8.47 -18.98 16.48
CA GLU A 116 -7.43 -19.00 17.50
C GLU A 116 -6.38 -20.09 17.23
N ALA A 117 -6.83 -21.31 16.89
CA ALA A 117 -5.94 -22.40 16.53
C ALA A 117 -5.12 -22.08 15.27
N LEU A 118 -5.74 -21.51 14.22
CA LEU A 118 -5.05 -21.08 13.01
C LEU A 118 -4.02 -19.99 13.32
N ASN A 119 -4.41 -18.99 14.11
CA ASN A 119 -3.52 -17.91 14.54
C ASN A 119 -2.29 -18.47 15.29
N ALA A 120 -2.49 -19.38 16.24
CA ALA A 120 -1.42 -20.03 16.98
C ALA A 120 -0.50 -20.84 16.04
N GLN A 121 -1.06 -21.60 15.10
CA GLN A 121 -0.30 -22.39 14.13
C GLN A 121 0.54 -21.50 13.21
N LEU A 122 -0.05 -20.42 12.67
CA LEU A 122 0.66 -19.48 11.81
C LEU A 122 1.78 -18.74 12.56
N ASN A 123 1.55 -18.34 13.80
CA ASN A 123 2.58 -17.73 14.66
C ASN A 123 3.74 -18.69 15.02
N SER A 124 3.49 -19.99 15.03
CA SER A 124 4.53 -21.01 15.27
C SER A 124 5.28 -21.41 14.02
N GLN A 125 4.79 -21.04 12.83
CA GLN A 125 5.39 -21.40 11.55
C GLN A 125 6.72 -20.66 11.33
N ARG A 126 7.69 -21.36 10.76
CA ARG A 126 8.96 -20.77 10.37
C ARG A 126 8.95 -20.42 8.88
N PHE A 127 9.10 -19.14 8.60
CA PHE A 127 9.26 -18.60 7.25
C PHE A 127 10.74 -18.22 7.03
N ARG A 128 11.11 -17.98 5.78
CA ARG A 128 12.47 -17.54 5.43
C ARG A 128 12.87 -16.23 6.11
N TYR A 129 11.93 -15.29 6.19
CA TYR A 129 12.05 -14.05 6.95
C TYR A 129 10.98 -14.01 8.03
N ARG A 130 11.10 -13.07 8.96
CA ARG A 130 10.07 -12.88 9.99
C ARG A 130 8.72 -12.63 9.33
N PHE A 131 7.72 -13.37 9.73
CA PHE A 131 6.32 -13.11 9.41
C PHE A 131 5.56 -12.76 10.69
N CYS A 132 4.67 -11.77 10.61
CA CYS A 132 3.93 -11.25 11.75
C CYS A 132 2.47 -11.08 11.35
N LEU A 133 1.58 -11.84 11.96
CA LEU A 133 0.15 -11.62 11.82
C LEU A 133 -0.21 -10.25 12.39
N THR A 134 -0.77 -9.36 11.59
CA THR A 134 -1.13 -8.00 11.98
C THR A 134 -2.07 -7.38 10.95
N THR A 135 -2.90 -6.44 11.39
CA THR A 135 -3.70 -5.57 10.53
C THR A 135 -2.98 -4.27 10.16
N ASP A 136 -1.86 -3.97 10.84
CA ASP A 136 -0.98 -2.85 10.50
C ASP A 136 0.09 -3.30 9.52
N LEU A 137 -0.23 -3.25 8.23
CA LEU A 137 0.63 -3.69 7.14
C LEU A 137 1.82 -2.74 6.86
N ALA A 138 1.92 -1.62 7.60
CA ALA A 138 3.06 -0.69 7.56
C ALA A 138 3.95 -0.80 8.80
N ALA A 139 3.64 -1.69 9.72
CA ALA A 139 4.39 -1.82 10.97
C ALA A 139 5.86 -2.16 10.70
N ARG A 140 6.76 -1.44 11.37
CA ARG A 140 8.19 -1.70 11.28
C ARG A 140 8.56 -3.06 11.88
N ALA A 141 9.70 -3.61 11.44
CA ALA A 141 10.15 -4.93 11.89
C ALA A 141 10.38 -5.03 13.41
N GLU A 142 10.68 -3.91 14.07
CA GLU A 142 10.87 -3.85 15.52
C GLU A 142 9.55 -3.81 16.30
N ALA A 143 8.44 -3.49 15.63
CA ALA A 143 7.14 -3.43 16.28
C ALA A 143 6.71 -4.83 16.78
N PRO A 144 6.02 -4.92 17.92
CA PRO A 144 5.44 -6.17 18.36
C PRO A 144 4.38 -6.67 17.39
N CYS A 145 4.31 -7.97 17.19
CA CYS A 145 3.23 -8.57 16.40
C CYS A 145 1.91 -8.45 17.16
N THR A 146 0.94 -7.76 16.57
CA THR A 146 -0.41 -7.62 17.11
C THR A 146 -1.37 -8.43 16.26
N SER A 147 -1.53 -9.71 16.61
CA SER A 147 -2.33 -10.65 15.81
C SER A 147 -3.85 -10.51 15.97
N GLN A 148 -4.30 -9.53 16.75
CA GLN A 148 -5.73 -9.31 16.96
C GLN A 148 -6.41 -8.93 15.63
N HIS A 149 -7.47 -9.65 15.30
CA HIS A 149 -8.25 -9.48 14.06
C HIS A 149 -7.47 -9.68 12.72
N SER A 150 -6.25 -10.20 12.79
CA SER A 150 -5.46 -10.51 11.59
C SER A 150 -5.86 -11.82 10.91
N VAL A 151 -6.59 -12.68 11.62
CA VAL A 151 -7.22 -13.90 11.11
C VAL A 151 -8.70 -13.82 11.47
N ARG A 152 -9.55 -13.70 10.47
CA ARG A 152 -10.99 -13.47 10.68
C ARG A 152 -11.85 -14.05 9.57
N ILE A 153 -13.15 -14.18 9.86
CA ILE A 153 -14.15 -14.40 8.80
C ILE A 153 -14.58 -13.05 8.25
N ALA A 154 -14.67 -12.95 6.94
CA ALA A 154 -15.13 -11.76 6.23
C ALA A 154 -16.16 -12.14 5.16
N HIS A 155 -16.95 -11.16 4.70
CA HIS A 155 -17.86 -11.33 3.57
C HIS A 155 -17.36 -10.49 2.39
N LEU A 156 -17.13 -11.15 1.25
CA LEU A 156 -16.87 -10.51 -0.03
C LEU A 156 -18.10 -10.69 -0.92
N GLY A 157 -18.95 -9.67 -0.97
CA GLY A 157 -20.28 -9.78 -1.54
C GLY A 157 -21.13 -10.77 -0.74
N THR A 158 -21.62 -11.84 -1.37
CA THR A 158 -22.38 -12.91 -0.73
C THR A 158 -21.51 -14.06 -0.21
N ASN A 159 -20.21 -14.04 -0.50
CA ASN A 159 -19.30 -15.13 -0.17
C ASN A 159 -18.67 -14.94 1.21
N THR A 160 -18.74 -15.96 2.05
CA THR A 160 -18.00 -16.01 3.31
C THR A 160 -16.56 -16.46 3.04
N VAL A 161 -15.59 -15.65 3.40
CA VAL A 161 -14.17 -15.93 3.19
C VAL A 161 -13.38 -15.91 4.49
N LEU A 162 -12.33 -16.72 4.55
CA LEU A 162 -11.31 -16.59 5.58
C LEU A 162 -10.30 -15.54 5.15
N GLU A 163 -10.18 -14.47 5.93
CA GLU A 163 -9.23 -13.38 5.69
C GLU A 163 -8.03 -13.52 6.65
N ILE A 164 -6.83 -13.39 6.08
CA ILE A 164 -5.56 -13.44 6.83
C ILE A 164 -4.71 -12.25 6.40
N THR A 165 -4.23 -11.46 7.35
CA THR A 165 -3.38 -10.30 7.10
C THR A 165 -2.07 -10.38 7.89
N GLY A 166 -0.97 -9.92 7.30
CA GLY A 166 0.32 -9.93 7.97
C GLY A 166 1.44 -9.19 7.27
N ASN A 167 2.52 -8.96 8.01
CA ASN A 167 3.77 -8.39 7.47
C ASN A 167 4.81 -9.49 7.30
N TYR A 168 5.37 -9.57 6.12
CA TYR A 168 6.53 -10.39 5.79
C TYR A 168 7.74 -9.48 5.64
N TYR A 169 8.67 -9.53 6.58
CA TYR A 169 9.80 -8.60 6.64
C TYR A 169 10.94 -8.97 5.65
N ALA A 170 10.55 -9.47 4.47
CA ALA A 170 11.46 -9.55 3.32
C ALA A 170 11.62 -8.16 2.71
N ALA A 171 12.85 -7.80 2.34
CA ALA A 171 13.16 -6.52 1.72
C ALA A 171 13.82 -6.76 0.36
N TYR A 172 13.14 -6.32 -0.70
CA TYR A 172 13.58 -6.51 -2.09
C TYR A 172 14.17 -5.22 -2.66
N SER A 173 15.34 -5.35 -3.31
CA SER A 173 15.92 -4.20 -4.01
C SER A 173 15.10 -3.83 -5.25
N HIS A 174 14.57 -2.60 -5.30
CA HIS A 174 13.80 -2.08 -6.44
C HIS A 174 14.55 -2.19 -7.78
N SER A 175 15.86 -1.97 -7.78
CA SER A 175 16.69 -2.03 -8.99
C SER A 175 17.05 -3.44 -9.45
N ARG A 176 16.91 -4.46 -8.60
CA ARG A 176 17.32 -5.84 -8.88
C ARG A 176 16.15 -6.78 -9.10
N VAL A 177 15.03 -6.53 -8.44
CA VAL A 177 13.85 -7.39 -8.45
C VAL A 177 12.67 -6.55 -8.91
N ASN A 178 12.13 -6.86 -10.07
CA ASN A 178 10.99 -6.12 -10.61
C ASN A 178 9.68 -6.44 -9.87
N LYS A 179 8.65 -5.62 -10.11
CA LYS A 179 7.36 -5.69 -9.43
C LYS A 179 6.69 -7.08 -9.50
N PRO A 180 6.54 -7.73 -10.68
CA PRO A 180 5.98 -9.07 -10.75
C PRO A 180 6.80 -10.13 -10.02
N GLU A 181 8.12 -10.04 -10.07
CA GLU A 181 9.02 -11.00 -9.41
C GLU A 181 8.95 -10.86 -7.88
N ARG A 182 8.85 -9.65 -7.33
CA ARG A 182 8.64 -9.45 -5.88
C ARG A 182 7.32 -10.08 -5.42
N ALA A 183 6.26 -9.85 -6.18
CA ALA A 183 4.96 -10.43 -5.90
C ALA A 183 5.03 -11.97 -5.91
N ARG A 184 5.67 -12.56 -6.93
CA ARG A 184 5.86 -14.02 -7.03
C ARG A 184 6.65 -14.57 -5.85
N LEU A 185 7.78 -13.95 -5.48
CA LEU A 185 8.58 -14.37 -4.33
C LEU A 185 7.79 -14.31 -3.03
N THR A 186 7.05 -13.24 -2.79
CA THR A 186 6.20 -13.10 -1.60
C THR A 186 5.07 -14.14 -1.60
N PHE A 187 4.48 -14.40 -2.77
CA PHE A 187 3.48 -15.45 -2.89
C PHE A 187 4.05 -16.82 -2.52
N GLU A 188 5.17 -17.21 -3.11
CA GLU A 188 5.79 -18.53 -2.89
C GLU A 188 6.34 -18.70 -1.47
N GLU A 189 6.97 -17.65 -0.91
CA GLU A 189 7.67 -17.73 0.37
C GLU A 189 6.72 -17.62 1.58
N VAL A 190 5.57 -16.96 1.46
CA VAL A 190 4.67 -16.77 2.60
C VAL A 190 3.19 -17.01 2.29
N ILE A 191 2.62 -16.51 1.19
CA ILE A 191 1.18 -16.65 0.94
C ILE A 191 0.80 -18.11 0.70
N LEU A 192 1.52 -18.83 -0.14
CA LEU A 192 1.24 -20.24 -0.42
C LEU A 192 1.39 -21.12 0.82
N PRO A 193 2.43 -21.02 1.66
CA PRO A 193 2.51 -21.72 2.94
C PRO A 193 1.35 -21.38 3.91
N VAL A 194 0.97 -20.10 4.02
CA VAL A 194 -0.16 -19.67 4.85
C VAL A 194 -1.46 -20.27 4.33
N LEU A 195 -1.67 -20.25 3.01
CA LEU A 195 -2.85 -20.84 2.36
C LEU A 195 -2.93 -22.35 2.61
N ASN A 196 -1.81 -23.07 2.51
CA ASN A 196 -1.75 -24.51 2.81
C ASN A 196 -2.29 -24.83 4.21
N ILE A 197 -1.86 -24.08 5.20
CA ILE A 197 -2.29 -24.25 6.59
C ILE A 197 -3.78 -23.92 6.74
N ALA A 198 -4.23 -22.81 6.14
CA ALA A 198 -5.60 -22.34 6.20
C ALA A 198 -6.57 -23.34 5.53
N VAL A 199 -6.24 -23.80 4.32
CA VAL A 199 -7.04 -24.78 3.59
C VAL A 199 -7.14 -26.09 4.38
N ALA A 200 -6.03 -26.60 4.91
CA ALA A 200 -6.03 -27.84 5.70
C ALA A 200 -6.95 -27.73 6.91
N GLN A 201 -6.95 -26.60 7.63
CA GLN A 201 -7.76 -26.39 8.84
C GLN A 201 -9.25 -26.22 8.54
N PHE A 202 -9.60 -25.62 7.40
CA PHE A 202 -10.98 -25.36 7.02
C PHE A 202 -11.51 -26.30 5.93
N LYS A 203 -10.79 -27.39 5.59
CA LYS A 203 -11.15 -28.36 4.55
C LYS A 203 -12.56 -28.89 4.67
N ASN A 204 -13.03 -29.15 5.90
CA ASN A 204 -14.35 -29.73 6.15
C ASN A 204 -15.45 -28.69 6.40
N ASP A 205 -15.15 -27.39 6.24
CA ASP A 205 -16.11 -26.34 6.50
C ASP A 205 -16.69 -25.76 5.20
N SER A 206 -17.82 -26.31 4.78
CA SER A 206 -18.46 -25.92 3.50
C SER A 206 -18.97 -24.46 3.47
N GLN A 207 -19.03 -23.80 4.61
CA GLN A 207 -19.48 -22.39 4.67
C GLN A 207 -18.39 -21.42 4.29
N ILE A 208 -17.12 -21.81 4.41
CA ILE A 208 -16.02 -21.00 3.90
C ILE A 208 -15.94 -21.21 2.37
N GLN A 209 -16.28 -20.17 1.62
CA GLN A 209 -16.40 -20.17 0.17
C GLN A 209 -15.13 -19.67 -0.53
N GLY A 210 -14.19 -19.09 0.22
CA GLY A 210 -12.94 -18.59 -0.31
C GLY A 210 -11.93 -18.20 0.75
N TYR A 211 -10.76 -17.79 0.28
CA TYR A 211 -9.63 -17.35 1.10
C TYR A 211 -9.13 -16.01 0.55
N ALA A 212 -8.88 -15.07 1.45
CA ALA A 212 -8.29 -13.78 1.17
C ALA A 212 -7.05 -13.61 2.04
N ILE A 213 -5.87 -13.53 1.42
CA ILE A 213 -4.60 -13.39 2.14
C ILE A 213 -3.92 -12.13 1.65
N GLU A 214 -3.62 -11.23 2.58
CA GLU A 214 -2.92 -10.00 2.30
C GLU A 214 -1.64 -9.91 3.14
N VAL A 215 -0.52 -9.73 2.44
CA VAL A 215 0.80 -9.69 3.07
C VAL A 215 1.58 -8.50 2.53
N SER A 216 2.12 -7.68 3.42
CA SER A 216 3.09 -6.67 3.02
C SER A 216 4.50 -7.26 3.00
N HIS A 217 5.31 -6.79 2.06
CA HIS A 217 6.76 -6.91 2.05
C HIS A 217 7.38 -5.52 1.82
N TYR A 218 8.70 -5.41 1.90
CA TYR A 218 9.37 -4.11 1.80
C TYR A 218 10.17 -4.00 0.51
N VAL A 219 10.18 -2.80 -0.05
CA VAL A 219 10.97 -2.46 -1.23
C VAL A 219 12.03 -1.44 -0.86
N LEU A 220 13.30 -1.79 -1.11
CA LEU A 220 14.43 -0.93 -0.86
C LEU A 220 14.82 -0.21 -2.15
N ALA A 221 14.94 1.10 -2.08
CA ALA A 221 15.43 1.94 -3.18
C ALA A 221 16.43 2.98 -2.68
N ARG A 222 17.03 3.70 -3.62
CA ARG A 222 17.72 4.95 -3.36
C ARG A 222 16.98 6.05 -4.09
N VAL A 223 16.43 6.98 -3.35
CA VAL A 223 15.76 8.16 -3.89
C VAL A 223 16.72 9.34 -3.69
N LEU A 224 17.19 9.94 -4.77
CA LEU A 224 18.25 10.97 -4.74
C LEU A 224 19.50 10.52 -3.97
N GLY A 225 19.88 9.24 -4.07
CA GLY A 225 21.02 8.67 -3.35
C GLY A 225 20.76 8.34 -1.87
N VAL A 226 19.64 8.76 -1.29
CA VAL A 226 19.24 8.46 0.08
C VAL A 226 18.62 7.07 0.14
N PRO A 227 19.03 6.17 1.06
CA PRO A 227 18.35 4.90 1.26
C PRO A 227 16.90 5.13 1.67
N TRP A 228 15.99 4.42 1.02
CA TRP A 228 14.57 4.52 1.27
C TRP A 228 13.91 3.15 1.26
N GLU A 229 12.95 2.97 2.16
CA GLU A 229 12.20 1.73 2.29
C GLU A 229 10.71 2.04 2.26
N ALA A 230 9.95 1.26 1.48
CA ALA A 230 8.49 1.36 1.43
C ALA A 230 7.85 -0.03 1.50
N PRO A 231 6.73 -0.18 2.23
CA PRO A 231 5.95 -1.40 2.18
C PRO A 231 5.22 -1.52 0.84
N GLU A 232 5.08 -2.74 0.34
CA GLU A 232 4.30 -3.10 -0.85
C GLU A 232 3.39 -4.27 -0.48
N ASN A 233 2.08 -4.13 -0.70
CA ASN A 233 1.08 -5.10 -0.29
C ASN A 233 0.68 -6.01 -1.42
N LEU A 234 0.79 -7.31 -1.20
CA LEU A 234 0.28 -8.34 -2.09
C LEU A 234 -0.96 -8.98 -1.46
N ALA A 235 -2.10 -8.87 -2.14
CA ALA A 235 -3.33 -9.52 -1.75
C ALA A 235 -3.74 -10.57 -2.78
N VAL A 236 -4.14 -11.74 -2.31
CA VAL A 236 -4.62 -12.86 -3.12
C VAL A 236 -5.98 -13.29 -2.62
N VAL A 237 -6.97 -13.30 -3.50
CA VAL A 237 -8.33 -13.72 -3.22
C VAL A 237 -8.67 -14.91 -4.09
N LEU A 238 -8.97 -16.05 -3.48
CA LEU A 238 -9.23 -17.31 -4.18
C LEU A 238 -10.59 -17.87 -3.79
N PRO A 239 -11.42 -18.30 -4.76
CA PRO A 239 -12.51 -19.20 -4.48
C PRO A 239 -11.99 -20.49 -3.85
N ARG A 240 -12.77 -21.12 -3.00
CA ARG A 240 -12.39 -22.33 -2.29
C ARG A 240 -11.80 -23.42 -3.18
N ASN A 241 -12.48 -23.75 -4.26
CA ASN A 241 -12.06 -24.78 -5.20
C ASN A 241 -10.71 -24.47 -5.87
N ALA A 242 -10.43 -23.18 -6.13
CA ALA A 242 -9.17 -22.73 -6.68
C ALA A 242 -8.05 -22.84 -5.62
N ALA A 243 -8.32 -22.45 -4.38
CA ALA A 243 -7.39 -22.56 -3.27
C ALA A 243 -7.01 -24.03 -2.98
N GLU A 244 -7.98 -24.93 -2.95
CA GLU A 244 -7.76 -26.36 -2.76
C GLU A 244 -6.89 -26.95 -3.89
N LYS A 245 -7.19 -26.66 -5.16
CA LYS A 245 -6.38 -27.08 -6.31
C LYS A 245 -4.95 -26.51 -6.26
N LEU A 246 -4.82 -25.23 -5.91
CA LEU A 246 -3.52 -24.56 -5.81
C LEU A 246 -2.61 -25.22 -4.77
N VAL A 247 -3.18 -25.63 -3.65
CA VAL A 247 -2.48 -26.28 -2.53
C VAL A 247 -2.14 -27.74 -2.86
N GLU A 248 -3.01 -28.46 -3.56
CA GLU A 248 -2.86 -29.88 -3.91
C GLU A 248 -1.98 -30.09 -5.15
N ALA A 249 -1.80 -29.07 -5.99
CA ALA A 249 -1.02 -29.18 -7.23
C ALA A 249 0.47 -29.30 -6.95
N ASP A 250 1.11 -30.33 -7.52
CA ASP A 250 2.57 -30.48 -7.53
C ASP A 250 3.20 -29.76 -8.74
N ASP A 251 2.48 -29.69 -9.85
CA ASP A 251 2.94 -29.06 -11.09
C ASP A 251 2.77 -27.53 -11.06
N PRO A 252 3.81 -26.75 -11.40
CA PRO A 252 3.75 -25.29 -11.41
C PRO A 252 2.69 -24.73 -12.38
N GLY A 253 2.41 -25.43 -13.52
CA GLY A 253 1.39 -25.00 -14.47
C GLY A 253 -0.02 -25.17 -13.92
N GLU A 254 -0.27 -26.26 -13.19
CA GLU A 254 -1.55 -26.47 -12.49
C GLU A 254 -1.75 -25.42 -11.38
N ARG A 255 -0.68 -25.08 -10.64
CA ARG A 255 -0.72 -23.99 -9.66
C ARG A 255 -1.05 -22.65 -10.30
N GLU A 256 -0.41 -22.33 -11.44
CA GLU A 256 -0.71 -21.09 -12.16
C GLU A 256 -2.16 -21.08 -12.66
N ALA A 257 -2.66 -22.17 -13.22
CA ALA A 257 -4.04 -22.28 -13.66
C ALA A 257 -5.06 -22.16 -12.51
N ALA A 258 -4.74 -22.68 -11.34
CA ALA A 258 -5.56 -22.50 -10.13
C ALA A 258 -5.54 -21.05 -9.65
N LEU A 259 -4.36 -20.42 -9.61
CA LEU A 259 -4.21 -19.02 -9.22
C LEU A 259 -4.98 -18.05 -10.14
N GLN A 260 -5.03 -18.33 -11.44
CA GLN A 260 -5.77 -17.54 -12.43
C GLN A 260 -7.30 -17.60 -12.25
N GLN A 261 -7.83 -18.53 -11.45
CA GLN A 261 -9.25 -18.57 -11.07
C GLN A 261 -9.59 -17.57 -9.96
N GLY A 262 -8.58 -16.98 -9.33
CA GLY A 262 -8.71 -15.95 -8.32
C GLY A 262 -8.34 -14.57 -8.82
N GLN A 263 -8.11 -13.69 -7.86
CA GLN A 263 -7.68 -12.31 -8.09
C GLN A 263 -6.41 -12.04 -7.30
N VAL A 264 -5.47 -11.36 -7.92
CA VAL A 264 -4.23 -10.91 -7.29
C VAL A 264 -4.16 -9.40 -7.43
N PHE A 265 -3.84 -8.74 -6.34
CA PHE A 265 -3.66 -7.28 -6.29
C PHE A 265 -2.30 -6.96 -5.70
N LEU A 266 -1.66 -5.93 -6.24
CA LEU A 266 -0.48 -5.35 -5.63
C LEU A 266 -0.75 -3.86 -5.36
N ASN A 267 -0.67 -3.46 -4.10
CA ASN A 267 -1.07 -2.14 -3.64
C ASN A 267 -2.50 -1.74 -4.07
N GLY A 268 -3.42 -2.70 -4.08
CA GLY A 268 -4.81 -2.50 -4.49
C GLY A 268 -5.07 -2.49 -6.00
N GLU A 269 -4.02 -2.55 -6.83
CA GLU A 269 -4.14 -2.64 -8.28
C GLU A 269 -4.11 -4.09 -8.76
N PRO A 270 -4.97 -4.51 -9.70
CA PRO A 270 -4.95 -5.85 -10.26
C PRO A 270 -3.57 -6.18 -10.85
N LEU A 271 -3.04 -7.35 -10.52
CA LEU A 271 -1.76 -7.84 -11.01
C LEU A 271 -1.93 -9.19 -11.71
N ALA A 272 -1.53 -9.24 -12.99
CA ALA A 272 -1.38 -10.51 -13.69
C ALA A 272 -0.08 -11.19 -13.23
N MET A 273 -0.18 -12.02 -12.18
CA MET A 273 0.96 -12.74 -11.63
C MET A 273 1.11 -14.09 -12.34
N ARG A 274 2.36 -14.42 -12.70
CA ARG A 274 2.74 -15.73 -13.23
C ARG A 274 3.69 -16.43 -12.27
N LEU A 275 3.50 -17.73 -12.08
CA LEU A 275 4.37 -18.59 -11.26
C LEU A 275 5.51 -19.22 -12.09
N LEU A 276 5.26 -19.43 -13.37
CA LEU A 276 6.26 -19.91 -14.32
C LEU A 276 7.13 -18.74 -14.82
N LYS A 277 8.43 -18.97 -14.94
CA LYS A 277 9.39 -18.03 -15.54
C LYS A 277 9.42 -18.14 -17.05
#